data_535cb98e65371f223161e10e07152797
#
_entry.id   535cb98e65371f223161e10e07152797
#
_cell.length_a   1.000
_cell.length_b   1.000
_cell.length_c   1.000
_cell.angle_alpha   90.00
_cell.angle_beta   90.00
_cell.angle_gamma   90.00
#
_symmetry.space_group_name_H-M   'P 1'
#
loop_
_entity.id
_entity.type
_entity.pdbx_description
1 polymer ?
#
loop_
_entity_poly.entity_id
_entity_poly.type
_entity_poly.pdbx_seq_one_letter_code
_entity_poly.pdbx_strand_id
1 'polypeptide(L)'
;MADIYEQLESRILLLDGGFGTMVQQYGLTEEDYRGERFREWPALLKGCNDLLALTRPEAVREIHVKYLQAGADIIETDSFNANAVSLADYGLEAYAYEMSRAAAAVARSAADEFTARNPQKPRFVAGSMGPTNRTASMSADVANPAAREVTFAQLVEAYTDQARGLLDGGADILLVETIFDTLNAKAALYAIDALAEKLGRTIRVMASGTLADASGRTLSGQTVEAFCTSLSHAQLLSLGLNCAYGAKQLLPYLERLAETAPLRISAHPNAGLPNVMGGYDETPEMFAEDVGEYMRRGLVNIVGGCCGTTPAHIFELSKIACNYAPRPVPAPRRVTTLSGLEPLRIAPETNFVNVGERTNVAGSAKFARLIREGNYEEALSVARAQVDAGAQIVDVCMDDGMIDGVEAMRTFLNLIDRKSVV
;
A
#
# COMPACT_ATOMS: atom_id res chain seq x y z
N MET A 1 -14.02 22.66 -7.53
CA MET A 1 -13.50 21.37 -8.07
C MET A 1 -14.60 20.35 -7.91
N ALA A 2 -14.80 19.48 -8.91
CA ALA A 2 -15.76 18.39 -8.77
C ALA A 2 -15.32 17.47 -7.62
N ASP A 3 -16.28 17.04 -6.80
CA ASP A 3 -15.97 16.18 -5.67
C ASP A 3 -15.90 14.72 -6.14
N ILE A 4 -14.80 14.03 -5.82
CA ILE A 4 -14.62 12.61 -6.15
C ILE A 4 -15.67 11.73 -5.46
N TYR A 5 -16.17 12.13 -4.30
CA TYR A 5 -17.21 11.39 -3.58
C TYR A 5 -18.51 11.36 -4.38
N GLU A 6 -18.92 12.50 -4.96
CA GLU A 6 -20.11 12.57 -5.84
C GLU A 6 -19.97 11.64 -7.06
N GLN A 7 -18.76 11.58 -7.64
CA GLN A 7 -18.48 10.67 -8.76
C GLN A 7 -18.57 9.20 -8.33
N LEU A 8 -18.01 8.85 -7.16
CA LEU A 8 -18.02 7.48 -6.63
C LEU A 8 -19.39 7.00 -6.16
N GLU A 9 -20.34 7.92 -5.89
CA GLU A 9 -21.73 7.57 -5.60
C GLU A 9 -22.52 7.24 -6.87
N SER A 10 -22.15 7.83 -7.98
CA SER A 10 -22.90 7.71 -9.23
C SER A 10 -22.38 6.62 -10.16
N ARG A 11 -21.10 6.30 -10.14
CA ARG A 11 -20.46 5.38 -11.08
C ARG A 11 -19.18 4.76 -10.55
N ILE A 12 -18.76 3.65 -11.13
CA ILE A 12 -17.43 3.07 -10.94
C ILE A 12 -16.41 3.99 -11.62
N LEU A 13 -15.33 4.36 -10.92
CA LEU A 13 -14.24 5.13 -11.48
C LEU A 13 -13.14 4.22 -12.04
N LEU A 14 -12.54 4.67 -13.12
CA LEU A 14 -11.43 3.98 -13.78
C LEU A 14 -10.10 4.60 -13.33
N LEU A 15 -9.28 3.81 -12.65
CA LEU A 15 -7.86 4.08 -12.46
C LEU A 15 -7.13 3.76 -13.77
N ASP A 16 -5.95 4.30 -13.97
CA ASP A 16 -5.11 3.97 -15.12
C ASP A 16 -4.48 2.57 -15.00
N GLY A 17 -3.38 2.33 -15.66
CA GLY A 17 -2.71 1.02 -15.72
C GLY A 17 -1.23 1.12 -15.47
N GLY A 18 -0.50 0.05 -15.79
CA GLY A 18 0.90 -0.11 -15.48
C GLY A 18 1.81 0.98 -16.06
N PHE A 19 2.17 1.98 -15.25
CA PHE A 19 3.07 3.05 -15.67
C PHE A 19 4.43 2.50 -16.12
N GLY A 20 5.06 1.63 -15.32
CA GLY A 20 6.32 0.97 -15.65
C GLY A 20 6.23 0.15 -16.95
N THR A 21 5.10 -0.50 -17.23
CA THR A 21 4.84 -1.22 -18.49
C THR A 21 4.93 -0.26 -19.69
N MET A 22 4.39 0.94 -19.54
CA MET A 22 4.46 1.96 -20.61
C MET A 22 5.86 2.51 -20.77
N VAL A 23 6.60 2.77 -19.67
CA VAL A 23 8.00 3.24 -19.73
C VAL A 23 8.88 2.24 -20.48
N GLN A 24 8.70 0.93 -20.28
CA GLN A 24 9.46 -0.10 -20.99
C GLN A 24 9.31 -0.02 -22.51
N GLN A 25 8.16 0.40 -23.01
CA GLN A 25 7.91 0.53 -24.45
C GLN A 25 8.73 1.65 -25.12
N TYR A 26 9.23 2.62 -24.35
CA TYR A 26 10.08 3.69 -24.87
C TYR A 26 11.53 3.25 -25.10
N GLY A 27 11.95 2.10 -24.55
CA GLY A 27 13.31 1.60 -24.72
C GLY A 27 14.41 2.56 -24.22
N LEU A 28 14.14 3.31 -23.16
CA LEU A 28 15.03 4.36 -22.65
C LEU A 28 16.39 3.82 -22.28
N THR A 29 17.44 4.60 -22.60
CA THR A 29 18.84 4.32 -22.31
C THR A 29 19.27 4.95 -20.97
N GLU A 30 20.47 4.62 -20.49
CA GLU A 30 21.04 5.27 -19.30
C GLU A 30 21.12 6.80 -19.47
N GLU A 31 21.48 7.26 -20.67
CA GLU A 31 21.58 8.69 -20.99
C GLU A 31 20.20 9.37 -20.91
N ASP A 32 19.13 8.67 -21.27
CA ASP A 32 17.76 9.18 -21.15
C ASP A 32 17.37 9.37 -19.68
N TYR A 33 17.70 8.39 -18.81
CA TYR A 33 17.45 8.51 -17.37
C TYR A 33 18.26 9.63 -16.74
N ARG A 34 19.53 9.82 -17.15
CA ARG A 34 20.38 10.90 -16.62
C ARG A 34 19.92 12.29 -17.07
N GLY A 35 19.51 12.42 -18.31
CA GLY A 35 19.29 13.72 -18.94
C GLY A 35 20.52 14.62 -18.80
N GLU A 36 20.35 15.93 -18.95
CA GLU A 36 21.45 16.91 -18.77
C GLU A 36 21.83 17.05 -17.28
N ARG A 37 20.85 17.00 -16.39
CA ARG A 37 21.01 17.34 -14.98
C ARG A 37 21.85 16.33 -14.21
N PHE A 38 21.75 15.06 -14.51
CA PHE A 38 22.43 13.95 -13.82
C PHE A 38 23.51 13.29 -14.68
N ARG A 39 24.01 13.98 -15.71
CA ARG A 39 24.98 13.44 -16.66
C ARG A 39 26.19 12.79 -15.97
N GLU A 40 26.75 13.48 -14.96
CA GLU A 40 27.93 13.06 -14.21
C GLU A 40 27.58 12.31 -12.91
N TRP A 41 26.33 11.84 -12.76
CA TRP A 41 25.93 11.13 -11.54
C TRP A 41 26.73 9.83 -11.38
N PRO A 42 27.26 9.52 -10.16
CA PRO A 42 28.19 8.40 -9.99
C PRO A 42 27.56 7.01 -10.09
N ALA A 43 26.24 6.88 -9.80
CA ALA A 43 25.52 5.62 -9.87
C ALA A 43 24.83 5.43 -11.24
N LEU A 44 24.47 4.19 -11.59
CA LEU A 44 23.57 3.90 -12.70
C LEU A 44 22.15 4.31 -12.33
N LEU A 45 21.46 5.02 -13.24
CA LEU A 45 20.12 5.56 -13.01
C LEU A 45 19.04 4.85 -13.82
N LYS A 46 19.41 4.02 -14.79
CA LYS A 46 18.46 3.22 -15.56
C LYS A 46 17.67 2.31 -14.64
N GLY A 47 16.34 2.42 -14.69
CA GLY A 47 15.41 1.70 -13.82
C GLY A 47 14.82 2.54 -12.70
N CYS A 48 15.39 3.72 -12.40
CA CYS A 48 14.79 4.72 -11.52
C CYS A 48 13.71 5.50 -12.31
N ASN A 49 12.54 4.88 -12.53
CA ASN A 49 11.51 5.50 -13.35
C ASN A 49 11.02 6.83 -12.78
N ASP A 50 10.94 6.95 -11.46
CA ASP A 50 10.52 8.17 -10.76
C ASP A 50 11.36 9.40 -11.13
N LEU A 51 12.61 9.19 -11.56
CA LEU A 51 13.51 10.24 -12.02
C LEU A 51 13.04 10.86 -13.36
N LEU A 52 12.28 10.12 -14.17
CA LEU A 52 11.83 10.56 -15.49
C LEU A 52 10.93 11.80 -15.40
N ALA A 53 10.23 11.99 -14.28
CA ALA A 53 9.49 13.23 -14.03
C ALA A 53 10.38 14.50 -14.06
N LEU A 54 11.69 14.36 -13.78
CA LEU A 54 12.67 15.45 -13.85
C LEU A 54 13.45 15.46 -15.17
N THR A 55 13.73 14.30 -15.74
CA THR A 55 14.63 14.19 -16.90
C THR A 55 13.93 14.06 -18.24
N ARG A 56 12.72 13.48 -18.23
CA ARG A 56 11.87 13.22 -19.42
C ARG A 56 10.38 13.52 -19.16
N PRO A 57 10.03 14.70 -18.60
CA PRO A 57 8.64 15.01 -18.23
C PRO A 57 7.66 14.91 -19.39
N GLU A 58 8.14 15.09 -20.63
CA GLU A 58 7.32 14.94 -21.86
C GLU A 58 6.88 13.48 -22.07
N ALA A 59 7.76 12.51 -21.81
CA ALA A 59 7.42 11.09 -21.94
C ALA A 59 6.45 10.67 -20.83
N VAL A 60 6.67 11.11 -19.59
CA VAL A 60 5.76 10.91 -18.47
C VAL A 60 4.38 11.47 -18.80
N ARG A 61 4.31 12.71 -19.30
CA ARG A 61 3.05 13.35 -19.68
C ARG A 61 2.34 12.60 -20.80
N GLU A 62 3.07 12.12 -21.80
CA GLU A 62 2.51 11.35 -22.90
C GLU A 62 1.83 10.06 -22.42
N ILE A 63 2.43 9.37 -21.46
CA ILE A 63 1.83 8.18 -20.83
C ILE A 63 0.50 8.53 -20.16
N HIS A 64 0.46 9.57 -19.34
CA HIS A 64 -0.77 10.03 -18.69
C HIS A 64 -1.86 10.38 -19.73
N VAL A 65 -1.49 11.09 -20.80
CA VAL A 65 -2.42 11.45 -21.87
C VAL A 65 -3.01 10.21 -22.53
N LYS A 66 -2.20 9.17 -22.81
CA LYS A 66 -2.68 7.91 -23.39
C LYS A 66 -3.72 7.23 -22.49
N TYR A 67 -3.51 7.18 -21.18
CA TYR A 67 -4.48 6.62 -20.24
C TYR A 67 -5.75 7.46 -20.11
N LEU A 68 -5.63 8.79 -20.10
CA LEU A 68 -6.78 9.69 -20.08
C LEU A 68 -7.62 9.58 -21.35
N GLN A 69 -6.97 9.40 -22.52
CA GLN A 69 -7.64 9.12 -23.80
C GLN A 69 -8.37 7.77 -23.80
N ALA A 70 -7.79 6.77 -23.13
CA ALA A 70 -8.41 5.46 -22.95
C ALA A 70 -9.61 5.48 -22.00
N GLY A 71 -9.82 6.57 -21.27
CA GLY A 71 -10.99 6.76 -20.43
C GLY A 71 -10.74 6.73 -18.93
N ALA A 72 -9.49 6.67 -18.47
CA ALA A 72 -9.17 6.77 -17.06
C ALA A 72 -9.74 8.03 -16.42
N ASP A 73 -10.30 7.90 -15.23
CA ASP A 73 -10.82 8.98 -14.39
C ASP A 73 -9.77 9.45 -13.39
N ILE A 74 -8.94 8.53 -12.93
CA ILE A 74 -7.85 8.73 -11.97
C ILE A 74 -6.57 8.29 -12.66
N ILE A 75 -5.52 9.10 -12.61
CA ILE A 75 -4.18 8.73 -13.08
C ILE A 75 -3.20 8.74 -11.91
N GLU A 76 -2.34 7.74 -11.86
CA GLU A 76 -1.28 7.60 -10.86
C GLU A 76 -0.03 8.38 -11.29
N THR A 77 0.64 9.01 -10.34
CA THR A 77 1.89 9.73 -10.61
C THR A 77 3.07 8.78 -10.78
N ASP A 78 4.08 9.17 -11.58
CA ASP A 78 5.36 8.46 -11.69
C ASP A 78 6.22 8.72 -10.45
N SER A 79 5.82 8.14 -9.32
CA SER A 79 6.44 8.41 -8.00
C SER A 79 6.41 7.22 -7.04
N PHE A 80 6.20 6.01 -7.56
CA PHE A 80 6.05 4.79 -6.77
C PHE A 80 7.19 4.58 -5.77
N ASN A 81 8.44 4.77 -6.20
CA ASN A 81 9.65 4.65 -5.37
C ASN A 81 10.25 6.01 -4.96
N ALA A 82 9.57 7.13 -5.18
CA ALA A 82 10.09 8.48 -4.94
C ALA A 82 10.17 8.83 -3.44
N ASN A 83 10.64 7.91 -2.61
CA ASN A 83 10.92 8.11 -1.19
C ASN A 83 12.40 7.92 -0.88
N ALA A 84 12.91 8.59 0.15
CA ALA A 84 14.34 8.60 0.47
C ALA A 84 14.91 7.19 0.72
N VAL A 85 14.12 6.26 1.28
CA VAL A 85 14.58 4.89 1.57
C VAL A 85 14.84 4.11 0.29
N SER A 86 13.92 4.16 -0.68
CA SER A 86 14.08 3.48 -1.97
C SER A 86 15.10 4.16 -2.87
N LEU A 87 15.15 5.49 -2.86
CA LEU A 87 16.09 6.29 -3.67
C LEU A 87 17.54 6.17 -3.20
N ALA A 88 17.79 5.68 -1.97
CA ALA A 88 19.13 5.43 -1.44
C ALA A 88 19.93 4.44 -2.32
N ASP A 89 19.28 3.52 -3.01
CA ASP A 89 19.93 2.58 -3.93
C ASP A 89 20.59 3.27 -5.14
N TYR A 90 20.14 4.50 -5.44
CA TYR A 90 20.65 5.35 -6.52
C TYR A 90 21.45 6.57 -6.01
N GLY A 91 21.55 6.75 -4.67
CA GLY A 91 22.12 7.93 -4.05
C GLY A 91 21.29 9.21 -4.25
N LEU A 92 19.99 9.05 -4.50
CA LEU A 92 19.07 10.13 -4.86
C LEU A 92 18.10 10.53 -3.73
N GLU A 93 18.40 10.18 -2.47
CA GLU A 93 17.54 10.41 -1.31
C GLU A 93 17.09 11.86 -1.18
N ALA A 94 18.01 12.78 -1.43
CA ALA A 94 17.76 14.23 -1.33
C ALA A 94 16.76 14.76 -2.37
N TYR A 95 16.45 13.98 -3.40
CA TYR A 95 15.56 14.39 -4.49
C TYR A 95 14.12 13.87 -4.31
N ALA A 96 13.81 13.10 -3.25
CA ALA A 96 12.51 12.49 -3.03
C ALA A 96 11.34 13.49 -3.12
N TYR A 97 11.45 14.62 -2.43
CA TYR A 97 10.42 15.67 -2.50
C TYR A 97 10.30 16.28 -3.90
N GLU A 98 11.42 16.58 -4.55
CA GLU A 98 11.41 17.23 -5.87
C GLU A 98 10.84 16.31 -6.95
N MET A 99 11.23 15.02 -6.95
CA MET A 99 10.69 14.01 -7.87
C MET A 99 9.19 13.86 -7.68
N SER A 100 8.74 13.68 -6.44
CA SER A 100 7.31 13.55 -6.10
C SER A 100 6.50 14.75 -6.57
N ARG A 101 7.02 15.96 -6.33
CA ARG A 101 6.37 17.20 -6.76
C ARG A 101 6.30 17.33 -8.28
N ALA A 102 7.37 17.00 -8.97
CA ALA A 102 7.43 17.05 -10.43
C ALA A 102 6.47 16.03 -11.06
N ALA A 103 6.46 14.80 -10.56
CA ALA A 103 5.56 13.73 -11.03
C ALA A 103 4.09 14.15 -10.89
N ALA A 104 3.70 14.67 -9.72
CA ALA A 104 2.34 15.16 -9.50
C ALA A 104 1.99 16.36 -10.39
N ALA A 105 2.92 17.30 -10.61
CA ALA A 105 2.69 18.47 -11.46
C ALA A 105 2.48 18.07 -12.93
N VAL A 106 3.23 17.09 -13.44
CA VAL A 106 3.07 16.56 -14.80
C VAL A 106 1.70 15.90 -14.94
N ALA A 107 1.32 15.02 -14.01
CA ALA A 107 0.02 14.35 -14.00
C ALA A 107 -1.13 15.36 -13.89
N ARG A 108 -1.02 16.36 -12.99
CA ARG A 108 -2.02 17.42 -12.80
C ARG A 108 -2.25 18.21 -14.07
N SER A 109 -1.17 18.60 -14.76
CA SER A 109 -1.28 19.32 -16.04
C SER A 109 -2.10 18.54 -17.08
N ALA A 110 -1.86 17.23 -17.20
CA ALA A 110 -2.62 16.38 -18.11
C ALA A 110 -4.10 16.24 -17.69
N ALA A 111 -4.34 16.01 -16.40
CA ALA A 111 -5.68 15.84 -15.84
C ALA A 111 -6.54 17.12 -15.98
N ASP A 112 -5.95 18.29 -15.77
CA ASP A 112 -6.63 19.59 -15.94
C ASP A 112 -7.04 19.84 -17.38
N GLU A 113 -6.16 19.52 -18.34
CA GLU A 113 -6.48 19.64 -19.77
C GLU A 113 -7.70 18.78 -20.14
N PHE A 114 -7.75 17.52 -19.69
CA PHE A 114 -8.87 16.63 -19.97
C PHE A 114 -10.16 17.03 -19.22
N THR A 115 -10.06 17.52 -18.01
CA THR A 115 -11.19 18.05 -17.25
C THR A 115 -11.76 19.29 -17.92
N ALA A 116 -10.91 20.20 -18.43
CA ALA A 116 -11.36 21.39 -19.13
C ALA A 116 -12.09 21.04 -20.45
N ARG A 117 -11.66 19.98 -21.14
CA ARG A 117 -12.34 19.49 -22.37
C ARG A 117 -13.70 18.84 -22.07
N ASN A 118 -13.86 18.20 -20.92
CA ASN A 118 -15.10 17.57 -20.49
C ASN A 118 -15.31 17.72 -18.96
N PRO A 119 -15.88 18.84 -18.50
CA PRO A 119 -16.12 19.10 -17.08
C PRO A 119 -17.10 18.12 -16.41
N GLN A 120 -17.93 17.45 -17.18
CA GLN A 120 -18.87 16.42 -16.68
C GLN A 120 -18.16 15.11 -16.32
N LYS A 121 -16.96 14.91 -16.83
CA LYS A 121 -16.09 13.79 -16.49
C LYS A 121 -14.75 14.32 -15.95
N PRO A 122 -14.71 14.81 -14.71
CA PRO A 122 -13.49 15.35 -14.11
C PRO A 122 -12.43 14.26 -13.97
N ARG A 123 -11.15 14.67 -14.03
CA ARG A 123 -10.00 13.80 -13.87
C ARG A 123 -9.29 14.11 -12.56
N PHE A 124 -8.84 13.07 -11.89
CA PHE A 124 -8.15 13.14 -10.61
C PHE A 124 -6.74 12.62 -10.72
N VAL A 125 -5.87 13.11 -9.85
CA VAL A 125 -4.47 12.67 -9.73
C VAL A 125 -4.30 11.95 -8.42
N ALA A 126 -3.91 10.68 -8.46
CA ALA A 126 -3.49 9.89 -7.32
C ALA A 126 -1.97 9.92 -7.21
N GLY A 127 -1.45 10.50 -6.14
CA GLY A 127 -0.03 10.46 -5.83
C GLY A 127 0.36 9.07 -5.38
N SER A 128 1.06 8.32 -6.23
CA SER A 128 1.51 6.96 -5.97
C SER A 128 2.60 6.95 -4.91
N MET A 129 2.41 6.16 -3.86
CA MET A 129 3.32 5.93 -2.74
C MET A 129 3.48 4.42 -2.56
N GLY A 130 4.45 3.84 -3.23
CA GLY A 130 4.74 2.41 -3.15
C GLY A 130 5.41 2.01 -1.83
N PRO A 131 5.59 0.70 -1.60
CA PRO A 131 6.35 0.21 -0.46
C PRO A 131 7.82 0.58 -0.63
N THR A 132 8.54 0.67 0.49
CA THR A 132 9.98 0.78 0.44
C THR A 132 10.62 -0.60 0.17
N ASN A 133 11.84 -0.61 -0.35
CA ASN A 133 12.64 -1.82 -0.52
C ASN A 133 13.14 -2.43 0.81
N ARG A 134 12.81 -1.80 1.94
CA ARG A 134 13.13 -2.24 3.31
C ARG A 134 11.85 -2.28 4.15
N THR A 135 11.78 -3.22 5.09
CA THR A 135 10.59 -3.42 5.92
C THR A 135 10.90 -3.21 7.40
N ALA A 136 9.92 -2.66 8.13
CA ALA A 136 10.03 -2.47 9.57
C ALA A 136 9.57 -3.69 10.37
N SER A 137 8.81 -4.63 9.76
CA SER A 137 8.32 -5.82 10.47
C SER A 137 9.17 -7.07 10.21
N MET A 138 9.94 -7.13 9.10
CA MET A 138 10.70 -8.31 8.73
C MET A 138 12.20 -8.09 8.83
N SER A 139 12.95 -9.13 9.26
CA SER A 139 14.40 -9.14 9.23
C SER A 139 14.92 -9.72 7.91
N ALA A 140 15.87 -9.06 7.28
CA ALA A 140 16.63 -9.63 6.18
C ALA A 140 17.71 -10.61 6.66
N ASP A 141 18.09 -10.55 7.95
CA ASP A 141 19.09 -11.42 8.57
C ASP A 141 18.42 -12.62 9.26
N VAL A 142 18.56 -13.80 8.67
CA VAL A 142 18.03 -15.05 9.21
C VAL A 142 18.67 -15.41 10.56
N ALA A 143 19.93 -15.02 10.77
CA ALA A 143 20.65 -15.29 12.02
C ALA A 143 20.25 -14.32 13.15
N ASN A 144 19.73 -13.15 12.81
CA ASN A 144 19.27 -12.16 13.78
C ASN A 144 17.79 -11.76 13.50
N PRO A 145 16.82 -12.52 14.02
CA PRO A 145 15.40 -12.24 13.78
C PRO A 145 14.92 -10.87 14.27
N ALA A 146 15.61 -10.25 15.23
CA ALA A 146 15.28 -8.93 15.76
C ALA A 146 15.82 -7.78 14.90
N ALA A 147 16.74 -8.05 13.95
CA ALA A 147 17.29 -7.00 13.09
C ALA A 147 16.21 -6.35 12.22
N ARG A 148 16.32 -5.03 12.05
CA ARG A 148 15.50 -4.25 11.14
C ARG A 148 16.41 -3.31 10.36
N GLU A 149 16.20 -3.23 9.04
CA GLU A 149 16.99 -2.36 8.16
C GLU A 149 16.49 -0.92 8.16
N VAL A 150 15.26 -0.71 8.61
CA VAL A 150 14.62 0.60 8.71
C VAL A 150 13.76 0.67 9.96
N THR A 151 13.71 1.82 10.59
CA THR A 151 12.83 2.12 11.72
C THR A 151 11.53 2.75 11.26
N PHE A 152 10.48 2.65 12.08
CA PHE A 152 9.20 3.32 11.84
C PHE A 152 9.38 4.84 11.65
N ALA A 153 10.24 5.48 12.48
CA ALA A 153 10.49 6.92 12.38
C ALA A 153 11.15 7.31 11.05
N GLN A 154 12.11 6.53 10.56
CA GLN A 154 12.73 6.76 9.25
C GLN A 154 11.73 6.61 8.10
N LEU A 155 10.82 5.62 8.19
CA LEU A 155 9.73 5.47 7.22
C LEU A 155 8.78 6.67 7.26
N VAL A 156 8.40 7.14 8.45
CA VAL A 156 7.54 8.34 8.61
C VAL A 156 8.19 9.56 7.96
N GLU A 157 9.47 9.78 8.18
CA GLU A 157 10.22 10.90 7.57
C GLU A 157 10.20 10.79 6.04
N ALA A 158 10.57 9.63 5.50
CA ALA A 158 10.61 9.38 4.06
C ALA A 158 9.25 9.57 3.38
N TYR A 159 8.19 9.01 3.97
CA TYR A 159 6.84 9.17 3.45
C TYR A 159 6.27 10.58 3.64
N THR A 160 6.69 11.32 4.67
CA THR A 160 6.29 12.72 4.84
C THR A 160 6.79 13.59 3.72
N ASP A 161 8.06 13.45 3.32
CA ASP A 161 8.64 14.21 2.23
C ASP A 161 8.02 13.85 0.87
N GLN A 162 7.77 12.57 0.63
CA GLN A 162 7.07 12.10 -0.57
C GLN A 162 5.65 12.67 -0.63
N ALA A 163 4.85 12.48 0.42
CA ALA A 163 3.46 12.95 0.49
C ALA A 163 3.36 14.48 0.32
N ARG A 164 4.27 15.24 0.96
CA ARG A 164 4.33 16.70 0.82
C ARG A 164 4.62 17.09 -0.63
N GLY A 165 5.60 16.46 -1.27
CA GLY A 165 5.92 16.71 -2.67
C GLY A 165 4.72 16.46 -3.59
N LEU A 166 4.04 15.33 -3.42
CA LEU A 166 2.84 14.96 -4.19
C LEU A 166 1.71 15.99 -4.03
N LEU A 167 1.43 16.42 -2.80
CA LEU A 167 0.39 17.42 -2.53
C LEU A 167 0.74 18.80 -3.10
N ASP A 168 2.00 19.22 -2.97
CA ASP A 168 2.50 20.49 -3.50
C ASP A 168 2.56 20.49 -5.04
N GLY A 169 2.67 19.31 -5.66
CA GLY A 169 2.56 19.10 -7.10
C GLY A 169 1.14 19.03 -7.63
N GLY A 170 0.13 18.96 -6.76
CA GLY A 170 -1.29 19.00 -7.13
C GLY A 170 -2.01 17.65 -7.15
N ALA A 171 -1.53 16.64 -6.43
CA ALA A 171 -2.27 15.40 -6.22
C ALA A 171 -3.57 15.66 -5.44
N ASP A 172 -4.67 15.06 -5.91
CA ASP A 172 -6.00 15.12 -5.25
C ASP A 172 -6.14 14.06 -4.15
N ILE A 173 -5.43 12.96 -4.32
CA ILE A 173 -5.47 11.75 -3.50
C ILE A 173 -4.04 11.28 -3.27
N LEU A 174 -3.73 10.71 -2.12
CA LEU A 174 -2.51 9.93 -1.91
C LEU A 174 -2.88 8.44 -1.94
N LEU A 175 -2.21 7.67 -2.78
CA LEU A 175 -2.43 6.24 -2.95
C LEU A 175 -1.24 5.48 -2.34
N VAL A 176 -1.43 4.92 -1.14
CA VAL A 176 -0.48 3.98 -0.55
C VAL A 176 -0.78 2.60 -1.13
N GLU A 177 0.05 2.14 -2.03
CA GLU A 177 -0.24 0.95 -2.84
C GLU A 177 0.79 -0.17 -2.70
N THR A 178 0.43 -1.34 -3.21
CA THR A 178 1.27 -2.55 -3.22
C THR A 178 1.78 -2.90 -1.82
N ILE A 179 0.92 -2.66 -0.82
CA ILE A 179 1.26 -2.88 0.58
C ILE A 179 1.43 -4.38 0.83
N PHE A 180 2.63 -4.79 1.15
CA PHE A 180 2.96 -6.15 1.57
C PHE A 180 3.34 -6.25 3.06
N ASP A 181 3.58 -5.10 3.71
CA ASP A 181 3.88 -4.94 5.13
C ASP A 181 3.00 -3.83 5.72
N THR A 182 2.08 -4.20 6.62
CA THR A 182 1.16 -3.24 7.22
C THR A 182 1.83 -2.29 8.21
N LEU A 183 2.99 -2.60 8.75
CA LEU A 183 3.74 -1.67 9.60
C LEU A 183 4.33 -0.52 8.75
N ASN A 184 4.87 -0.83 7.57
CA ASN A 184 5.29 0.20 6.61
C ASN A 184 4.10 1.07 6.17
N ALA A 185 2.96 0.45 5.86
CA ALA A 185 1.74 1.18 5.51
C ALA A 185 1.26 2.09 6.64
N LYS A 186 1.32 1.65 7.90
CA LYS A 186 1.00 2.49 9.06
C LYS A 186 1.94 3.68 9.21
N ALA A 187 3.21 3.53 8.85
CA ALA A 187 4.15 4.65 8.84
C ALA A 187 3.76 5.69 7.77
N ALA A 188 3.36 5.24 6.57
CA ALA A 188 2.87 6.13 5.52
C ALA A 188 1.56 6.83 5.93
N LEU A 189 0.59 6.09 6.48
CA LEU A 189 -0.67 6.65 6.95
C LEU A 189 -0.48 7.64 8.10
N TYR A 190 0.42 7.34 9.05
CA TYR A 190 0.77 8.25 10.12
C TYR A 190 1.43 9.55 9.60
N ALA A 191 2.33 9.43 8.63
CA ALA A 191 2.96 10.58 7.97
C ALA A 191 1.91 11.48 7.29
N ILE A 192 0.94 10.88 6.60
CA ILE A 192 -0.14 11.59 5.92
C ILE A 192 -1.07 12.27 6.93
N ASP A 193 -1.43 11.60 8.02
CA ASP A 193 -2.31 12.14 9.06
C ASP A 193 -1.66 13.32 9.78
N ALA A 194 -0.38 13.19 10.19
CA ALA A 194 0.39 14.28 10.78
C ALA A 194 0.55 15.47 9.82
N LEU A 195 0.70 15.21 8.51
CA LEU A 195 0.74 16.24 7.49
C LEU A 195 -0.61 16.93 7.31
N ALA A 196 -1.72 16.18 7.35
CA ALA A 196 -3.08 16.71 7.29
C ALA A 196 -3.37 17.64 8.47
N GLU A 197 -2.99 17.24 9.68
CA GLU A 197 -3.08 18.07 10.89
C GLU A 197 -2.28 19.37 10.74
N LYS A 198 -1.02 19.27 10.30
CA LYS A 198 -0.16 20.44 10.09
C LYS A 198 -0.71 21.39 9.05
N LEU A 199 -1.35 20.88 7.99
CA LEU A 199 -1.94 21.68 6.90
C LEU A 199 -3.36 22.18 7.23
N GLY A 200 -3.97 21.70 8.31
CA GLY A 200 -5.35 22.05 8.71
C GLY A 200 -6.40 21.62 7.68
N ARG A 201 -6.16 20.54 6.92
CA ARG A 201 -7.08 20.03 5.89
C ARG A 201 -7.10 18.51 5.83
N THR A 202 -8.25 17.96 5.43
CA THR A 202 -8.35 16.53 5.14
C THR A 202 -7.60 16.18 3.86
N ILE A 203 -6.81 15.11 3.90
CA ILE A 203 -6.15 14.51 2.73
C ILE A 203 -6.93 13.23 2.38
N ARG A 204 -7.30 13.07 1.13
CA ARG A 204 -7.95 11.85 0.65
C ARG A 204 -6.90 10.78 0.45
N VAL A 205 -7.13 9.59 1.02
CA VAL A 205 -6.16 8.48 0.99
C VAL A 205 -6.82 7.23 0.44
N MET A 206 -6.21 6.61 -0.54
CA MET A 206 -6.48 5.24 -0.96
C MET A 206 -5.38 4.33 -0.42
N ALA A 207 -5.73 3.13 0.01
CA ALA A 207 -4.78 2.10 0.39
C ALA A 207 -5.03 0.83 -0.41
N SER A 208 -3.97 0.17 -0.88
CA SER A 208 -4.09 -1.04 -1.69
C SER A 208 -3.01 -2.06 -1.32
N GLY A 209 -3.43 -3.26 -0.95
CA GLY A 209 -2.55 -4.36 -0.56
C GLY A 209 -2.17 -5.25 -1.73
N THR A 210 -1.06 -5.95 -1.57
CA THR A 210 -0.63 -7.00 -2.49
C THR A 210 -0.44 -8.32 -1.75
N LEU A 211 -0.77 -9.42 -2.44
CA LEU A 211 -0.68 -10.77 -1.88
C LEU A 211 0.60 -11.44 -2.35
N ALA A 212 1.28 -12.15 -1.46
CA ALA A 212 2.59 -12.74 -1.76
C ALA A 212 2.50 -14.05 -2.53
N ASP A 213 1.45 -14.85 -2.23
CA ASP A 213 1.31 -16.20 -2.79
C ASP A 213 -0.15 -16.67 -2.78
N ALA A 214 -0.37 -17.87 -3.30
CA ALA A 214 -1.70 -18.50 -3.40
C ALA A 214 -2.38 -18.80 -2.03
N SER A 215 -1.72 -18.57 -0.91
CA SER A 215 -2.37 -18.62 0.41
C SER A 215 -3.25 -17.39 0.68
N GLY A 216 -3.12 -16.34 -0.15
CA GLY A 216 -3.87 -15.09 -0.02
C GLY A 216 -3.42 -14.24 1.16
N ARG A 217 -2.14 -14.36 1.51
CA ARG A 217 -1.52 -13.56 2.57
C ARG A 217 -0.59 -12.51 1.99
N THR A 218 -0.44 -11.40 2.70
CA THR A 218 0.63 -10.43 2.44
C THR A 218 1.99 -11.06 2.74
N LEU A 219 3.08 -10.46 2.29
CA LEU A 219 4.43 -10.96 2.58
C LEU A 219 4.72 -11.01 4.10
N SER A 220 4.14 -10.09 4.88
CA SER A 220 4.21 -10.12 6.35
C SER A 220 3.29 -11.16 7.00
N GLY A 221 2.56 -11.97 6.21
CA GLY A 221 1.78 -13.13 6.66
C GLY A 221 0.32 -12.88 6.96
N GLN A 222 -0.18 -11.65 6.85
CA GLN A 222 -1.57 -11.31 7.18
C GLN A 222 -2.54 -11.76 6.09
N THR A 223 -3.72 -12.28 6.52
CA THR A 223 -4.86 -12.49 5.62
C THR A 223 -5.45 -11.17 5.15
N VAL A 224 -6.29 -11.19 4.10
CA VAL A 224 -6.97 -10.00 3.58
C VAL A 224 -7.84 -9.33 4.66
N GLU A 225 -8.49 -10.11 5.51
CA GLU A 225 -9.31 -9.59 6.61
C GLU A 225 -8.44 -8.96 7.72
N ALA A 226 -7.28 -9.55 8.03
CA ALA A 226 -6.33 -8.98 8.98
C ALA A 226 -5.72 -7.69 8.43
N PHE A 227 -5.37 -7.66 7.14
CA PHE A 227 -4.93 -6.46 6.44
C PHE A 227 -5.99 -5.34 6.53
N CYS A 228 -7.26 -5.64 6.20
CA CYS A 228 -8.37 -4.69 6.33
C CYS A 228 -8.50 -4.17 7.76
N THR A 229 -8.49 -5.07 8.75
CA THR A 229 -8.62 -4.71 10.18
C THR A 229 -7.44 -3.85 10.64
N SER A 230 -6.22 -4.20 10.21
CA SER A 230 -4.99 -3.48 10.58
C SER A 230 -4.98 -2.02 10.13
N LEU A 231 -5.64 -1.71 9.01
CA LEU A 231 -5.72 -0.36 8.43
C LEU A 231 -7.04 0.36 8.72
N SER A 232 -7.99 -0.27 9.40
CA SER A 232 -9.34 0.27 9.65
C SER A 232 -9.38 1.52 10.54
N HIS A 233 -8.28 1.86 11.22
CA HIS A 233 -8.14 3.07 12.02
C HIS A 233 -8.00 4.34 11.16
N ALA A 234 -7.56 4.21 9.91
CA ALA A 234 -7.34 5.34 9.01
C ALA A 234 -8.62 5.74 8.26
N GLN A 235 -8.76 7.05 8.00
CA GLN A 235 -9.87 7.57 7.19
C GLN A 235 -9.56 7.41 5.70
N LEU A 236 -9.88 6.24 5.16
CA LEU A 236 -9.59 5.90 3.77
C LEU A 236 -10.76 6.25 2.83
N LEU A 237 -10.46 6.79 1.66
CA LEU A 237 -11.37 6.92 0.52
C LEU A 237 -11.76 5.54 -0.01
N SER A 238 -10.76 4.65 -0.17
CA SER A 238 -10.94 3.25 -0.55
C SER A 238 -9.86 2.36 0.05
N LEU A 239 -10.20 1.09 0.23
CA LEU A 239 -9.24 0.02 0.51
C LEU A 239 -9.31 -0.99 -0.63
N GLY A 240 -8.18 -1.52 -1.06
CA GLY A 240 -8.16 -2.37 -2.23
C GLY A 240 -7.05 -3.41 -2.26
N LEU A 241 -6.97 -4.09 -3.39
CA LEU A 241 -5.91 -5.04 -3.73
C LEU A 241 -5.36 -4.72 -5.12
N ASN A 242 -4.05 -4.83 -5.28
CA ASN A 242 -3.39 -4.64 -6.57
C ASN A 242 -2.21 -5.57 -6.78
N CYS A 243 -1.78 -5.66 -8.02
CA CYS A 243 -0.60 -6.41 -8.43
C CYS A 243 -0.68 -7.92 -8.08
N ALA A 244 0.46 -8.61 -8.08
CA ALA A 244 0.66 -10.04 -7.80
C ALA A 244 -0.09 -11.00 -8.73
N TYR A 245 -1.38 -10.78 -8.96
CA TYR A 245 -2.28 -11.68 -9.68
C TYR A 245 -2.99 -11.00 -10.84
N GLY A 246 -3.42 -11.82 -11.82
CA GLY A 246 -4.46 -11.43 -12.76
C GLY A 246 -5.84 -11.41 -12.10
N ALA A 247 -6.82 -10.88 -12.83
CA ALA A 247 -8.15 -10.61 -12.27
C ALA A 247 -8.84 -11.87 -11.75
N LYS A 248 -8.76 -12.98 -12.44
CA LYS A 248 -9.39 -14.25 -12.00
C LYS A 248 -8.86 -14.74 -10.65
N GLN A 249 -7.55 -14.68 -10.48
CA GLN A 249 -6.91 -15.15 -9.25
C GLN A 249 -7.15 -14.21 -8.08
N LEU A 250 -7.32 -12.91 -8.35
CA LEU A 250 -7.58 -11.91 -7.31
C LEU A 250 -9.03 -11.95 -6.80
N LEU A 251 -9.99 -12.40 -7.62
CA LEU A 251 -11.42 -12.39 -7.32
C LEU A 251 -11.80 -12.97 -5.94
N PRO A 252 -11.34 -14.17 -5.52
CA PRO A 252 -11.74 -14.73 -4.22
C PRO A 252 -11.32 -13.87 -3.03
N TYR A 253 -10.17 -13.21 -3.15
CA TYR A 253 -9.64 -12.33 -2.10
C TYR A 253 -10.36 -10.98 -2.08
N LEU A 254 -10.79 -10.50 -3.24
CA LEU A 254 -11.61 -9.31 -3.36
C LEU A 254 -13.00 -9.51 -2.77
N GLU A 255 -13.59 -10.69 -2.94
CA GLU A 255 -14.86 -11.08 -2.27
C GLU A 255 -14.72 -11.02 -0.75
N ARG A 256 -13.66 -11.64 -0.20
CA ARG A 256 -13.37 -11.61 1.25
C ARG A 256 -13.15 -10.17 1.76
N LEU A 257 -12.46 -9.34 0.98
CA LEU A 257 -12.29 -7.93 1.30
C LEU A 257 -13.65 -7.20 1.31
N ALA A 258 -14.48 -7.45 0.31
CA ALA A 258 -15.81 -6.84 0.18
C ALA A 258 -16.77 -7.21 1.32
N GLU A 259 -16.67 -8.44 1.84
CA GLU A 259 -17.44 -8.89 3.00
C GLU A 259 -16.97 -8.22 4.31
N THR A 260 -15.70 -7.86 4.39
CA THR A 260 -15.08 -7.36 5.62
C THR A 260 -15.07 -5.83 5.69
N ALA A 261 -14.75 -5.16 4.59
CA ALA A 261 -14.48 -3.72 4.56
C ALA A 261 -15.75 -2.86 4.56
N PRO A 262 -15.96 -1.99 5.56
CA PRO A 262 -17.01 -0.98 5.57
C PRO A 262 -16.58 0.29 4.82
N LEU A 263 -15.87 0.12 3.70
CA LEU A 263 -15.25 1.17 2.90
C LEU A 263 -15.51 0.93 1.41
N ARG A 264 -15.27 1.94 0.57
CA ARG A 264 -15.19 1.74 -0.87
C ARG A 264 -14.02 0.82 -1.20
N ILE A 265 -14.17 0.02 -2.24
CA ILE A 265 -13.16 -0.95 -2.66
C ILE A 265 -12.58 -0.56 -4.01
N SER A 266 -11.25 -0.65 -4.11
CA SER A 266 -10.50 -0.54 -5.35
C SER A 266 -9.81 -1.86 -5.73
N ALA A 267 -9.69 -2.14 -7.03
CA ALA A 267 -8.96 -3.31 -7.52
C ALA A 267 -8.22 -2.97 -8.82
N HIS A 268 -6.91 -3.18 -8.85
CA HIS A 268 -6.10 -3.01 -10.05
C HIS A 268 -5.13 -4.20 -10.22
N PRO A 269 -5.64 -5.31 -10.80
CA PRO A 269 -4.87 -6.52 -11.06
C PRO A 269 -3.86 -6.34 -12.20
N ASN A 270 -2.94 -7.31 -12.32
CA ASN A 270 -2.06 -7.43 -13.48
C ASN A 270 -2.82 -7.94 -14.72
N ALA A 271 -2.25 -7.76 -15.90
CA ALA A 271 -2.73 -8.41 -17.14
C ALA A 271 -2.33 -9.89 -17.15
N GLY A 272 -2.90 -10.67 -16.23
CA GLY A 272 -2.53 -12.06 -15.98
C GLY A 272 -1.27 -12.22 -15.12
N LEU A 273 -0.63 -13.38 -15.23
CA LEU A 273 0.68 -13.64 -14.61
C LEU A 273 1.81 -13.40 -15.62
N PRO A 274 3.00 -12.97 -15.16
CA PRO A 274 4.14 -12.83 -16.07
C PRO A 274 4.52 -14.18 -16.67
N ASN A 275 4.75 -14.19 -17.98
CA ASN A 275 5.25 -15.37 -18.70
C ASN A 275 6.77 -15.58 -18.46
N VAL A 276 7.34 -16.67 -19.00
CA VAL A 276 8.76 -17.00 -18.82
C VAL A 276 9.73 -15.94 -19.36
N MET A 277 9.27 -15.04 -20.21
CA MET A 277 10.05 -13.92 -20.75
C MET A 277 9.82 -12.62 -19.97
N GLY A 278 9.01 -12.65 -18.89
CA GLY A 278 8.64 -11.47 -18.09
C GLY A 278 7.57 -10.59 -18.73
N GLY A 279 6.99 -10.99 -19.87
CA GLY A 279 5.85 -10.31 -20.50
C GLY A 279 4.52 -10.78 -19.94
N TYR A 280 3.44 -10.17 -20.42
CA TYR A 280 2.06 -10.48 -20.02
C TYR A 280 1.25 -10.84 -21.26
N ASP A 281 0.48 -11.92 -21.20
CA ASP A 281 -0.21 -12.50 -22.37
C ASP A 281 -1.72 -12.26 -22.36
N GLU A 282 -2.29 -11.70 -21.29
CA GLU A 282 -3.71 -11.41 -21.19
C GLU A 282 -4.07 -10.23 -22.12
N THR A 283 -5.02 -10.47 -23.02
CA THR A 283 -5.45 -9.41 -23.97
C THR A 283 -6.34 -8.38 -23.26
N PRO A 284 -6.47 -7.15 -23.83
CA PRO A 284 -7.38 -6.14 -23.30
C PRO A 284 -8.83 -6.63 -23.11
N GLU A 285 -9.34 -7.43 -24.04
CA GLU A 285 -10.69 -7.98 -23.99
C GLU A 285 -10.84 -9.02 -22.88
N MET A 286 -9.86 -9.93 -22.71
CA MET A 286 -9.85 -10.91 -21.64
C MET A 286 -9.79 -10.23 -20.28
N PHE A 287 -8.91 -9.24 -20.14
CA PHE A 287 -8.77 -8.44 -18.93
C PHE A 287 -10.10 -7.74 -18.57
N ALA A 288 -10.75 -7.11 -19.56
CA ALA A 288 -12.01 -6.42 -19.33
C ALA A 288 -13.13 -7.40 -18.95
N GLU A 289 -13.19 -8.60 -19.52
CA GLU A 289 -14.14 -9.64 -19.14
C GLU A 289 -13.94 -10.05 -17.68
N ASP A 290 -12.70 -10.32 -17.27
CA ASP A 290 -12.34 -10.79 -15.93
C ASP A 290 -12.56 -9.72 -14.85
N VAL A 291 -12.15 -8.47 -15.08
CA VAL A 291 -12.44 -7.34 -14.18
C VAL A 291 -13.93 -7.01 -14.20
N GLY A 292 -14.62 -7.22 -15.32
CA GLY A 292 -16.07 -7.10 -15.45
C GLY A 292 -16.83 -7.96 -14.45
N GLU A 293 -16.26 -9.11 -14.07
CA GLU A 293 -16.86 -9.97 -13.04
C GLU A 293 -16.89 -9.28 -11.66
N TYR A 294 -15.87 -8.47 -11.31
CA TYR A 294 -15.89 -7.68 -10.08
C TYR A 294 -17.06 -6.69 -10.05
N MET A 295 -17.26 -6.00 -11.18
CA MET A 295 -18.35 -5.03 -11.34
C MET A 295 -19.73 -5.72 -11.33
N ARG A 296 -19.86 -6.85 -12.02
CA ARG A 296 -21.10 -7.64 -12.09
C ARG A 296 -21.54 -8.14 -10.72
N ARG A 297 -20.58 -8.53 -9.86
CA ARG A 297 -20.84 -8.97 -8.48
C ARG A 297 -20.99 -7.79 -7.50
N GLY A 298 -20.83 -6.55 -7.94
CA GLY A 298 -20.94 -5.37 -7.07
C GLY A 298 -19.86 -5.31 -6.00
N LEU A 299 -18.64 -5.69 -6.31
CA LEU A 299 -17.52 -5.76 -5.36
C LEU A 299 -16.71 -4.47 -5.27
N VAL A 300 -16.77 -3.60 -6.27
CA VAL A 300 -15.81 -2.51 -6.46
C VAL A 300 -16.47 -1.14 -6.68
N ASN A 301 -15.71 -0.10 -6.35
CA ASN A 301 -16.03 1.31 -6.63
C ASN A 301 -15.01 1.93 -7.58
N ILE A 302 -13.77 1.41 -7.60
CA ILE A 302 -12.68 1.86 -8.46
C ILE A 302 -12.03 0.61 -9.05
N VAL A 303 -11.79 0.61 -10.35
CA VAL A 303 -11.05 -0.45 -11.03
C VAL A 303 -10.02 0.13 -11.97
N GLY A 304 -8.93 -0.56 -12.15
CA GLY A 304 -7.86 -0.20 -13.08
C GLY A 304 -6.98 -1.40 -13.38
N GLY A 305 -5.76 -1.14 -13.80
CA GLY A 305 -4.78 -2.17 -14.07
C GLY A 305 -3.46 -1.89 -13.35
N CYS A 306 -2.61 -2.93 -13.22
CA CYS A 306 -1.26 -2.84 -12.72
C CYS A 306 -0.29 -3.38 -13.78
N CYS A 307 0.69 -4.21 -13.40
CA CYS A 307 1.72 -4.69 -14.31
C CYS A 307 1.13 -5.38 -15.56
N GLY A 308 1.73 -5.11 -16.71
CA GLY A 308 1.31 -5.64 -18.00
C GLY A 308 0.13 -4.92 -18.66
N THR A 309 -0.64 -4.12 -17.90
CA THR A 309 -1.76 -3.38 -18.50
C THR A 309 -1.31 -2.14 -19.25
N THR A 310 -2.03 -1.79 -20.30
CA THR A 310 -1.77 -0.69 -21.21
C THR A 310 -3.03 0.17 -21.40
N PRO A 311 -2.96 1.31 -22.08
CA PRO A 311 -4.14 2.09 -22.43
C PRO A 311 -5.24 1.30 -23.13
N ALA A 312 -4.90 0.27 -23.92
CA ALA A 312 -5.90 -0.60 -24.56
C ALA A 312 -6.73 -1.38 -23.54
N HIS A 313 -6.13 -1.86 -22.45
CA HIS A 313 -6.85 -2.54 -21.36
C HIS A 313 -7.84 -1.59 -20.67
N ILE A 314 -7.40 -0.37 -20.37
CA ILE A 314 -8.26 0.64 -19.73
C ILE A 314 -9.39 1.08 -20.70
N PHE A 315 -9.10 1.14 -21.99
CA PHE A 315 -10.11 1.44 -22.99
C PHE A 315 -11.21 0.37 -23.03
N GLU A 316 -10.87 -0.92 -23.02
CA GLU A 316 -11.86 -2.00 -22.95
C GLU A 316 -12.68 -1.93 -21.65
N LEU A 317 -12.04 -1.67 -20.49
CA LEU A 317 -12.78 -1.43 -19.24
C LEU A 317 -13.75 -0.25 -19.35
N SER A 318 -13.35 0.82 -20.04
CA SER A 318 -14.18 2.02 -20.18
C SER A 318 -15.50 1.78 -20.91
N LYS A 319 -15.52 0.81 -21.81
CA LYS A 319 -16.73 0.42 -22.57
C LYS A 319 -17.77 -0.28 -21.69
N ILE A 320 -17.33 -0.97 -20.66
CA ILE A 320 -18.22 -1.83 -19.84
C ILE A 320 -18.56 -1.22 -18.48
N ALA A 321 -17.69 -0.40 -17.89
CA ALA A 321 -17.87 0.13 -16.54
C ALA A 321 -19.17 0.92 -16.35
N CYS A 322 -19.63 1.63 -17.41
CA CYS A 322 -20.88 2.39 -17.36
C CYS A 322 -22.15 1.52 -17.22
N ASN A 323 -22.04 0.21 -17.42
CA ASN A 323 -23.17 -0.72 -17.32
C ASN A 323 -23.40 -1.21 -15.88
N TYR A 324 -22.54 -0.86 -14.93
CA TYR A 324 -22.58 -1.37 -13.58
C TYR A 324 -22.65 -0.25 -12.55
N ALA A 325 -23.42 -0.47 -11.49
CA ALA A 325 -23.46 0.42 -10.33
C ALA A 325 -22.22 0.22 -9.44
N PRO A 326 -21.74 1.26 -8.77
CA PRO A 326 -20.69 1.12 -7.77
C PRO A 326 -21.19 0.27 -6.57
N ARG A 327 -20.25 -0.40 -5.90
CA ARG A 327 -20.53 -1.17 -4.68
C ARG A 327 -21.15 -0.26 -3.61
N PRO A 328 -22.31 -0.62 -3.01
CA PRO A 328 -22.81 0.08 -1.84
C PRO A 328 -21.83 -0.08 -0.67
N VAL A 329 -21.53 1.01 0.01
CA VAL A 329 -20.68 0.96 1.22
C VAL A 329 -21.51 0.47 2.39
N PRO A 330 -21.20 -0.68 3.02
CA PRO A 330 -21.97 -1.19 4.14
C PRO A 330 -21.74 -0.35 5.40
N ALA A 331 -22.73 -0.35 6.29
CA ALA A 331 -22.56 0.27 7.60
C ALA A 331 -21.47 -0.45 8.41
N PRO A 332 -20.63 0.29 9.16
CA PRO A 332 -19.62 -0.31 10.00
C PRO A 332 -20.23 -1.27 11.04
N ARG A 333 -19.68 -2.46 11.16
CA ARG A 333 -20.07 -3.42 12.19
C ARG A 333 -19.46 -2.98 13.54
N ARG A 334 -20.29 -2.85 14.58
CA ARG A 334 -19.84 -2.54 15.94
C ARG A 334 -19.41 -3.81 16.68
N VAL A 335 -18.31 -4.41 16.25
CA VAL A 335 -17.71 -5.60 16.87
C VAL A 335 -16.25 -5.32 17.12
N THR A 336 -15.78 -5.58 18.33
CA THR A 336 -14.35 -5.48 18.63
C THR A 336 -13.60 -6.49 17.77
N THR A 337 -12.68 -6.00 16.96
CA THR A 337 -11.86 -6.83 16.09
C THR A 337 -10.40 -6.44 16.26
N LEU A 338 -9.55 -7.41 16.51
CA LEU A 338 -8.11 -7.25 16.65
C LEU A 338 -7.43 -7.89 15.45
N SER A 339 -6.28 -7.35 15.04
CA SER A 339 -5.50 -7.85 13.90
C SER A 339 -4.18 -8.41 14.37
N GLY A 340 -4.02 -9.72 14.25
CA GLY A 340 -2.74 -10.41 14.19
C GLY A 340 -2.41 -10.78 12.73
N LEU A 341 -1.95 -12.00 12.50
CA LEU A 341 -1.88 -12.57 11.14
C LEU A 341 -3.29 -12.88 10.59
N GLU A 342 -4.21 -13.13 11.50
CA GLU A 342 -5.63 -13.30 11.25
C GLU A 342 -6.45 -12.35 12.14
N PRO A 343 -7.70 -12.01 11.77
CA PRO A 343 -8.53 -11.19 12.63
C PRO A 343 -9.09 -12.01 13.81
N LEU A 344 -9.00 -11.47 15.01
CA LEU A 344 -9.75 -11.97 16.17
C LEU A 344 -10.96 -11.09 16.40
N ARG A 345 -12.15 -11.64 16.20
CA ARG A 345 -13.44 -10.96 16.45
C ARG A 345 -13.98 -11.39 17.80
N ILE A 346 -14.37 -10.40 18.62
CA ILE A 346 -15.00 -10.64 19.94
C ILE A 346 -16.47 -10.27 19.81
N ALA A 347 -17.33 -11.28 19.67
CA ALA A 347 -18.74 -11.13 19.40
C ALA A 347 -19.55 -12.07 20.31
N PRO A 348 -20.87 -11.87 20.47
CA PRO A 348 -21.71 -12.74 21.33
C PRO A 348 -21.67 -14.21 20.96
N GLU A 349 -21.45 -14.52 19.69
CA GLU A 349 -21.32 -15.88 19.16
C GLU A 349 -19.94 -16.51 19.35
N THR A 350 -18.93 -15.74 19.71
CA THR A 350 -17.59 -16.26 20.02
C THR A 350 -17.53 -16.79 21.45
N ASN A 351 -16.71 -17.82 21.64
CA ASN A 351 -16.45 -18.36 22.97
C ASN A 351 -15.66 -17.36 23.82
N PHE A 352 -15.43 -17.73 25.07
CA PHE A 352 -14.57 -16.96 26.00
C PHE A 352 -13.19 -16.71 25.40
N VAL A 353 -12.75 -15.44 25.41
CA VAL A 353 -11.43 -15.04 24.91
C VAL A 353 -10.46 -14.95 26.08
N ASN A 354 -9.39 -15.74 26.03
CA ASN A 354 -8.35 -15.76 27.03
C ASN A 354 -7.25 -14.76 26.70
N VAL A 355 -6.87 -13.95 27.67
CA VAL A 355 -5.72 -13.04 27.62
C VAL A 355 -4.61 -13.59 28.52
N GLY A 356 -3.45 -13.89 27.95
CA GLY A 356 -2.26 -14.28 28.68
C GLY A 356 -1.51 -13.05 29.19
N GLU A 357 -1.29 -12.93 30.50
CA GLU A 357 -0.66 -11.76 31.14
C GLU A 357 0.73 -12.05 31.78
N ARG A 358 1.34 -13.20 31.44
CA ARG A 358 2.63 -13.60 32.06
C ARG A 358 3.85 -12.93 31.43
N THR A 359 3.69 -12.25 30.30
CA THR A 359 4.70 -11.41 29.64
C THR A 359 4.67 -9.96 30.11
N ASN A 360 4.32 -9.79 31.39
CA ASN A 360 4.23 -8.51 32.08
C ASN A 360 5.23 -8.48 33.23
N VAL A 361 6.19 -7.54 33.22
CA VAL A 361 7.24 -7.41 34.25
C VAL A 361 6.69 -7.05 35.61
N ALA A 362 5.54 -6.38 35.70
CA ALA A 362 4.86 -6.10 36.96
C ALA A 362 4.11 -7.33 37.52
N GLY A 363 3.58 -8.19 36.64
CA GLY A 363 2.75 -9.33 37.00
C GLY A 363 3.47 -10.68 37.09
N SER A 364 4.71 -10.80 36.60
CA SER A 364 5.45 -12.04 36.51
C SER A 364 6.91 -11.88 36.97
N ALA A 365 7.23 -12.36 38.17
CA ALA A 365 8.60 -12.29 38.69
C ALA A 365 9.62 -13.04 37.81
N LYS A 366 9.23 -14.17 37.23
CA LYS A 366 10.08 -14.89 36.24
C LYS A 366 10.38 -14.03 35.03
N PHE A 367 9.36 -13.46 34.40
CA PHE A 367 9.53 -12.65 33.23
C PHE A 367 10.34 -11.38 33.46
N ALA A 368 10.05 -10.67 34.60
CA ALA A 368 10.82 -9.50 35.03
C ALA A 368 12.31 -9.80 35.20
N ARG A 369 12.64 -10.91 35.82
CA ARG A 369 14.05 -11.34 35.97
C ARG A 369 14.70 -11.57 34.60
N LEU A 370 14.05 -12.32 33.72
CA LEU A 370 14.59 -12.62 32.37
C LEU A 370 14.85 -11.37 31.55
N ILE A 371 13.94 -10.40 31.59
CA ILE A 371 14.12 -9.12 30.87
C ILE A 371 15.27 -8.31 31.46
N ARG A 372 15.39 -8.22 32.81
CA ARG A 372 16.52 -7.52 33.48
C ARG A 372 17.87 -8.17 33.18
N GLU A 373 17.93 -9.50 33.07
CA GLU A 373 19.11 -10.27 32.71
C GLU A 373 19.41 -10.27 31.21
N GLY A 374 18.54 -9.68 30.37
CA GLY A 374 18.67 -9.68 28.90
C GLY A 374 18.46 -11.07 28.27
N ASN A 375 17.87 -12.02 28.99
CA ASN A 375 17.60 -13.38 28.49
C ASN A 375 16.27 -13.45 27.75
N TYR A 376 16.24 -12.79 26.57
CA TYR A 376 15.05 -12.71 25.74
C TYR A 376 14.64 -14.06 25.15
N GLU A 377 15.58 -14.99 24.94
CA GLU A 377 15.26 -16.31 24.40
C GLU A 377 14.37 -17.11 25.37
N GLU A 378 14.71 -17.09 26.65
CA GLU A 378 13.87 -17.73 27.67
C GLU A 378 12.59 -16.93 27.93
N ALA A 379 12.63 -15.59 27.81
CA ALA A 379 11.46 -14.75 27.96
C ALA A 379 10.39 -15.07 26.86
N LEU A 380 10.81 -15.40 25.63
CA LEU A 380 9.90 -15.87 24.57
C LEU A 380 9.20 -17.19 24.92
N SER A 381 9.86 -18.07 25.70
CA SER A 381 9.21 -19.30 26.17
C SER A 381 8.00 -19.04 27.07
N VAL A 382 8.01 -17.90 27.77
CA VAL A 382 6.86 -17.48 28.61
C VAL A 382 5.67 -17.09 27.76
N ALA A 383 5.91 -16.37 26.63
CA ALA A 383 4.86 -16.03 25.68
C ALA A 383 4.29 -17.31 25.03
N ARG A 384 5.16 -18.19 24.54
CA ARG A 384 4.76 -19.45 23.91
C ARG A 384 3.90 -20.31 24.83
N ALA A 385 4.31 -20.47 26.10
CA ALA A 385 3.54 -21.26 27.04
C ALA A 385 2.11 -20.75 27.27
N GLN A 386 1.88 -19.45 27.14
CA GLN A 386 0.53 -18.87 27.23
C GLN A 386 -0.32 -19.24 25.99
N VAL A 387 0.26 -19.15 24.80
CA VAL A 387 -0.41 -19.54 23.53
C VAL A 387 -0.70 -21.05 23.54
N ASP A 388 0.25 -21.88 23.92
CA ASP A 388 0.10 -23.33 24.02
C ASP A 388 -0.99 -23.71 25.05
N ALA A 389 -1.20 -22.88 26.09
CA ALA A 389 -2.27 -23.03 27.06
C ALA A 389 -3.64 -22.46 26.59
N GLY A 390 -3.73 -21.94 25.38
CA GLY A 390 -4.97 -21.48 24.73
C GLY A 390 -5.25 -19.98 24.87
N ALA A 391 -4.24 -19.14 25.18
CA ALA A 391 -4.41 -17.68 25.09
C ALA A 391 -4.56 -17.26 23.62
N GLN A 392 -5.58 -16.47 23.32
CA GLN A 392 -5.83 -15.87 22.01
C GLN A 392 -5.20 -14.47 21.89
N ILE A 393 -4.89 -13.87 23.05
CA ILE A 393 -4.24 -12.57 23.16
C ILE A 393 -3.11 -12.74 24.20
N VAL A 394 -1.95 -12.14 23.91
CA VAL A 394 -0.82 -12.06 24.86
C VAL A 394 -0.60 -10.60 25.21
N ASP A 395 -0.72 -10.27 26.51
CA ASP A 395 -0.37 -8.95 27.05
C ASP A 395 1.15 -8.86 27.23
N VAL A 396 1.73 -7.75 26.79
CA VAL A 396 3.16 -7.44 26.96
C VAL A 396 3.30 -6.11 27.67
N CYS A 397 3.97 -6.11 28.83
CA CYS A 397 4.26 -4.89 29.58
C CYS A 397 5.73 -4.90 30.06
N MET A 398 6.44 -3.79 29.79
CA MET A 398 7.83 -3.55 30.19
C MET A 398 7.95 -2.37 31.16
N ASP A 399 6.88 -2.02 31.86
CA ASP A 399 6.85 -0.89 32.80
C ASP A 399 7.52 -1.28 34.13
N ASP A 400 8.81 -1.02 34.23
CA ASP A 400 9.66 -1.26 35.40
C ASP A 400 10.78 -0.22 35.45
N GLY A 401 10.92 0.48 36.57
CA GLY A 401 11.92 1.53 36.76
C GLY A 401 13.39 1.07 36.72
N MET A 402 13.64 -0.25 36.67
CA MET A 402 15.00 -0.83 36.63
C MET A 402 15.44 -1.27 35.22
N ILE A 403 14.61 -1.05 34.20
CA ILE A 403 14.92 -1.40 32.82
C ILE A 403 14.68 -0.20 31.88
N ASP A 404 15.36 -0.17 30.73
CA ASP A 404 14.95 0.66 29.62
C ASP A 404 13.71 0.01 28.95
N GLY A 405 12.52 0.44 29.38
CA GLY A 405 11.27 -0.15 28.93
C GLY A 405 11.04 -0.02 27.44
N VAL A 406 11.52 1.06 26.79
CA VAL A 406 11.38 1.28 25.35
C VAL A 406 12.24 0.30 24.58
N GLU A 407 13.52 0.16 24.98
CA GLU A 407 14.45 -0.78 24.32
C GLU A 407 14.03 -2.23 24.56
N ALA A 408 13.63 -2.57 25.79
CA ALA A 408 13.16 -3.91 26.15
C ALA A 408 11.89 -4.29 25.35
N MET A 409 10.92 -3.40 25.24
CA MET A 409 9.69 -3.61 24.46
C MET A 409 10.01 -3.81 22.99
N ARG A 410 10.83 -2.93 22.40
CA ARG A 410 11.24 -3.03 21.00
C ARG A 410 11.92 -4.36 20.72
N THR A 411 12.89 -4.74 21.53
CA THR A 411 13.64 -6.00 21.38
C THR A 411 12.71 -7.20 21.49
N PHE A 412 11.88 -7.25 22.53
CA PHE A 412 10.98 -8.37 22.76
C PHE A 412 9.94 -8.52 21.66
N LEU A 413 9.29 -7.42 21.22
CA LEU A 413 8.29 -7.45 20.14
C LEU A 413 8.91 -7.87 18.81
N ASN A 414 10.11 -7.39 18.48
CA ASN A 414 10.81 -7.81 17.28
C ASN A 414 11.18 -9.31 17.28
N LEU A 415 11.39 -9.90 18.43
CA LEU A 415 11.69 -11.32 18.57
C LEU A 415 10.44 -12.20 18.59
N ILE A 416 9.36 -11.77 19.26
CA ILE A 416 8.12 -12.55 19.37
C ILE A 416 7.43 -12.71 18.02
N ASP A 417 7.41 -11.66 17.23
CA ASP A 417 6.83 -11.63 15.90
C ASP A 417 7.43 -12.69 14.95
N ARG A 418 8.73 -12.96 15.10
CA ARG A 418 9.49 -13.84 14.19
C ARG A 418 9.51 -15.31 14.56
N LYS A 419 9.26 -15.67 15.79
CA LYS A 419 9.29 -17.08 16.19
C LYS A 419 7.94 -17.78 16.11
N SER A 420 6.96 -17.17 15.40
CA SER A 420 5.61 -17.72 15.18
C SER A 420 5.00 -18.28 16.48
N VAL A 421 5.08 -17.47 17.54
CA VAL A 421 4.58 -17.86 18.85
C VAL A 421 3.17 -17.32 19.05
N VAL A 422 2.79 -16.37 18.18
CA VAL A 422 1.50 -15.67 18.26
C VAL A 422 0.87 -15.56 16.90
#